data_a283463a55d49471290f2b9d44cd3229
#
_entry.id   a283463a55d49471290f2b9d44cd3229
#
_cell.length_a   1.000
_cell.length_b   1.000
_cell.length_c   1.000
_cell.angle_alpha   90.00
_cell.angle_beta   90.00
_cell.angle_gamma   90.00
#
_symmetry.space_group_name_H-M   'P 1'
#
loop_
_entity.id
_entity.type
_entity.pdbx_description
1 polymer ?
#
loop_
_entity_poly.entity_id
_entity_poly.type
_entity_poly.pdbx_seq_one_letter_code
_entity_poly.pdbx_strand_id
1 'polypeptide(L)'
;MSATPPQGTAAPAPHRAGPVIGAPARSDLARRRGRWAAAFGSAALALGMGAFFFGAPSSPEREQMAGGAAIALAWGALEIIGIALGALAVLFALGALSTGGIRIRWRAAIGWAILGVAALIALLLASPILLTLAVPLAVVFALVAPPGSADPPASLGARALWGPTFAVAALALVALTIAHVTAWNPLARVPGLTLDRIYSEMIAAGQLSPRTDFVIVAWAILWVILTFGVVAASLVPAIGDRLTARRLVAAGCALLGLIGTTGWIAGFNIGMALADTFLTSGADAAPVGPALRLVGQVFLAAALIIGFAPSRATATRPAPVG
;
A
#
# COMPACT_ATOMS: atom_id res chain seq x y z
N MET A 1 -62.31 -68.38 -22.87
CA MET A 1 -61.47 -67.38 -23.60
C MET A 1 -61.12 -66.31 -22.69
N SER A 2 -59.87 -66.36 -22.07
CA SER A 2 -59.31 -65.36 -21.16
C SER A 2 -58.42 -64.43 -21.95
N ALA A 3 -58.77 -63.15 -22.03
CA ALA A 3 -57.98 -62.11 -22.66
C ALA A 3 -56.90 -61.57 -21.66
N THR A 4 -55.62 -61.66 -22.06
CA THR A 4 -54.47 -61.09 -21.33
C THR A 4 -54.44 -59.59 -21.59
N PRO A 5 -54.30 -58.74 -20.54
CA PRO A 5 -54.17 -57.28 -20.74
C PRO A 5 -52.80 -56.92 -21.31
N PRO A 6 -52.68 -55.83 -22.13
CA PRO A 6 -51.44 -55.41 -22.75
C PRO A 6 -50.46 -54.85 -21.69
N GLN A 7 -49.21 -55.31 -21.77
CA GLN A 7 -48.11 -54.77 -20.97
C GLN A 7 -47.84 -53.33 -21.36
N GLY A 8 -48.05 -52.39 -20.41
CA GLY A 8 -47.68 -50.98 -20.55
C GLY A 8 -46.17 -50.83 -20.67
N THR A 9 -45.71 -50.25 -21.79
CA THR A 9 -44.33 -49.80 -21.97
C THR A 9 -43.99 -48.74 -20.92
N ALA A 10 -43.11 -49.09 -19.99
CA ALA A 10 -42.57 -48.13 -19.00
C ALA A 10 -41.85 -46.98 -19.70
N ALA A 11 -42.30 -45.76 -19.47
CA ALA A 11 -41.63 -44.56 -19.95
C ALA A 11 -40.17 -44.52 -19.47
N PRO A 12 -39.18 -44.13 -20.29
CA PRO A 12 -37.79 -44.01 -19.88
C PRO A 12 -37.70 -42.99 -18.75
N ALA A 13 -37.03 -43.36 -17.64
CA ALA A 13 -36.79 -42.49 -16.50
C ALA A 13 -36.08 -41.20 -16.95
N PRO A 14 -36.52 -40.03 -16.48
CA PRO A 14 -35.86 -38.78 -16.86
C PRO A 14 -34.38 -38.84 -16.45
N HIS A 15 -33.49 -38.67 -17.44
CA HIS A 15 -32.07 -38.51 -17.22
C HIS A 15 -31.88 -37.39 -16.20
N ARG A 16 -31.51 -37.72 -14.96
CA ARG A 16 -31.05 -36.76 -14.00
C ARG A 16 -29.83 -36.06 -14.61
N ALA A 17 -30.03 -34.85 -15.11
CA ALA A 17 -28.92 -33.97 -15.45
C ALA A 17 -28.04 -33.87 -14.22
N GLY A 18 -26.84 -34.43 -14.30
CA GLY A 18 -25.86 -34.31 -13.20
C GLY A 18 -25.62 -32.83 -12.84
N PRO A 19 -25.28 -32.52 -11.62
CA PRO A 19 -25.10 -31.13 -11.19
C PRO A 19 -24.11 -30.43 -12.13
N VAL A 20 -24.54 -29.34 -12.74
CA VAL A 20 -23.69 -28.47 -13.56
C VAL A 20 -22.69 -27.78 -12.63
N ILE A 21 -21.59 -28.45 -12.30
CA ILE A 21 -20.53 -28.02 -11.35
C ILE A 21 -19.69 -26.86 -11.92
N GLY A 22 -20.10 -26.18 -12.99
CA GLY A 22 -19.21 -25.25 -13.69
C GLY A 22 -19.34 -23.77 -13.36
N ALA A 23 -20.51 -23.26 -13.07
CA ALA A 23 -20.74 -21.81 -13.05
C ALA A 23 -20.24 -21.09 -11.78
N PRO A 24 -20.45 -21.53 -10.53
CA PRO A 24 -19.99 -20.83 -9.34
C PRO A 24 -18.46 -20.85 -9.19
N ALA A 25 -17.80 -21.91 -9.61
CA ALA A 25 -16.34 -22.03 -9.51
C ALA A 25 -15.58 -21.04 -10.42
N ARG A 26 -16.14 -20.73 -11.60
CA ARG A 26 -15.55 -19.75 -12.54
C ARG A 26 -15.65 -18.32 -12.01
N SER A 27 -16.78 -17.95 -11.43
CA SER A 27 -16.98 -16.61 -10.84
C SER A 27 -16.07 -16.35 -9.64
N ASP A 28 -15.80 -17.38 -8.83
CA ASP A 28 -14.88 -17.27 -7.68
C ASP A 28 -13.43 -17.12 -8.14
N LEU A 29 -13.03 -17.86 -9.18
CA LEU A 29 -11.69 -17.73 -9.75
C LEU A 29 -11.48 -16.34 -10.38
N ALA A 30 -12.47 -15.80 -11.08
CA ALA A 30 -12.42 -14.45 -11.63
C ALA A 30 -12.29 -13.39 -10.53
N ARG A 31 -13.08 -13.50 -9.46
CA ARG A 31 -12.98 -12.60 -8.29
C ARG A 31 -11.62 -12.68 -7.61
N ARG A 32 -11.08 -13.88 -7.41
CA ARG A 32 -9.75 -14.06 -6.82
C ARG A 32 -8.66 -13.42 -7.67
N ARG A 33 -8.70 -13.62 -8.99
CA ARG A 33 -7.75 -12.99 -9.92
C ARG A 33 -7.88 -11.47 -9.91
N GLY A 34 -9.11 -10.94 -9.91
CA GLY A 34 -9.35 -9.50 -9.81
C GLY A 34 -8.78 -8.89 -8.52
N ARG A 35 -8.88 -9.59 -7.39
CA ARG A 35 -8.27 -9.14 -6.12
C ARG A 35 -6.75 -9.14 -6.17
N TRP A 36 -6.12 -10.14 -6.79
CA TRP A 36 -4.68 -10.12 -7.00
C TRP A 36 -4.24 -9.02 -7.95
N ALA A 37 -5.01 -8.73 -9.00
CA ALA A 37 -4.75 -7.59 -9.87
C ALA A 37 -4.78 -6.28 -9.10
N ALA A 38 -5.79 -6.07 -8.23
CA ALA A 38 -5.88 -4.89 -7.37
C ALA A 38 -4.71 -4.82 -6.37
N ALA A 39 -4.34 -5.95 -5.74
CA ALA A 39 -3.24 -6.03 -4.80
C ALA A 39 -1.91 -5.61 -5.44
N PHE A 40 -1.57 -6.22 -6.56
CA PHE A 40 -0.30 -5.95 -7.24
C PHE A 40 -0.28 -4.58 -7.92
N GLY A 41 -1.39 -4.14 -8.52
CA GLY A 41 -1.48 -2.83 -9.17
C GLY A 41 -1.35 -1.69 -8.17
N SER A 42 -2.04 -1.77 -7.03
CA SER A 42 -1.92 -0.74 -5.98
C SER A 42 -0.55 -0.75 -5.29
N ALA A 43 0.04 -1.93 -5.08
CA ALA A 43 1.40 -2.03 -4.55
C ALA A 43 2.45 -1.48 -5.53
N ALA A 44 2.28 -1.72 -6.84
CA ALA A 44 3.13 -1.13 -7.87
C ALA A 44 3.07 0.41 -7.84
N LEU A 45 1.88 0.98 -7.68
CA LEU A 45 1.72 2.42 -7.51
C LEU A 45 2.43 2.94 -6.25
N ALA A 46 2.29 2.24 -5.12
CA ALA A 46 2.94 2.64 -3.87
C ALA A 46 4.47 2.64 -3.99
N LEU A 47 5.04 1.65 -4.68
CA LEU A 47 6.50 1.59 -4.91
C LEU A 47 6.97 2.60 -5.94
N GLY A 48 6.16 2.91 -6.97
CA GLY A 48 6.46 3.92 -7.98
C GLY A 48 6.39 5.36 -7.49
N MET A 49 5.73 5.64 -6.36
CA MET A 49 5.66 6.98 -5.78
C MET A 49 7.04 7.59 -5.51
N GLY A 50 8.06 6.77 -5.24
CA GLY A 50 9.39 7.22 -4.90
C GLY A 50 10.07 8.04 -6.00
N ALA A 51 10.09 7.52 -7.21
CA ALA A 51 10.68 8.18 -8.36
C ALA A 51 10.05 9.55 -8.62
N PHE A 52 8.77 9.65 -8.33
CA PHE A 52 7.99 10.82 -8.61
C PHE A 52 8.22 11.97 -7.61
N PHE A 53 8.13 11.70 -6.29
CA PHE A 53 8.24 12.73 -5.26
C PHE A 53 9.69 13.17 -4.99
N PHE A 54 10.66 12.36 -5.35
CA PHE A 54 12.04 12.53 -4.87
C PHE A 54 13.07 12.68 -5.98
N GLY A 55 12.62 12.80 -7.24
CA GLY A 55 13.46 12.92 -8.42
C GLY A 55 14.22 11.63 -8.75
N ALA A 56 14.87 11.62 -9.91
CA ALA A 56 15.62 10.46 -10.35
C ALA A 56 16.69 10.02 -9.33
N PRO A 57 16.91 8.69 -9.16
CA PRO A 57 17.95 8.17 -8.27
C PRO A 57 19.37 8.70 -8.57
N SER A 58 19.60 9.16 -9.77
CA SER A 58 20.87 9.63 -10.33
C SER A 58 21.09 11.13 -10.21
N SER A 59 20.42 11.87 -9.31
CA SER A 59 20.71 13.28 -9.14
C SER A 59 22.12 13.46 -8.53
N PRO A 60 22.94 14.41 -9.02
CA PRO A 60 24.29 14.65 -8.49
C PRO A 60 24.32 14.94 -6.99
N GLU A 61 23.25 15.53 -6.46
CA GLU A 61 23.09 15.82 -5.04
C GLU A 61 23.00 14.56 -4.18
N ARG A 62 22.44 13.46 -4.72
CA ARG A 62 22.34 12.18 -4.01
C ARG A 62 23.61 11.38 -4.03
N GLU A 63 24.38 11.47 -5.11
CA GLU A 63 25.69 10.81 -5.20
C GLU A 63 26.65 11.38 -4.16
N GLN A 64 26.50 12.67 -3.81
CA GLN A 64 27.29 13.34 -2.79
C GLN A 64 26.83 13.06 -1.37
N MET A 65 25.60 12.54 -1.18
CA MET A 65 25.08 12.22 0.15
C MET A 65 25.77 10.97 0.71
N ALA A 66 26.10 10.98 2.00
CA ALA A 66 26.62 9.81 2.69
C ALA A 66 25.67 8.63 2.55
N GLY A 67 26.09 7.52 1.94
CA GLY A 67 25.25 6.37 1.64
C GLY A 67 24.31 6.55 0.43
N GLY A 68 24.48 7.62 -0.36
CA GLY A 68 23.63 7.92 -1.54
C GLY A 68 23.58 6.80 -2.55
N ALA A 69 24.71 6.13 -2.81
CA ALA A 69 24.76 4.98 -3.71
C ALA A 69 23.88 3.81 -3.23
N ALA A 70 23.88 3.49 -1.94
CA ALA A 70 23.04 2.44 -1.38
C ALA A 70 21.54 2.80 -1.45
N ILE A 71 21.19 4.05 -1.20
CA ILE A 71 19.82 4.57 -1.33
C ILE A 71 19.36 4.52 -2.78
N ALA A 72 20.21 4.92 -3.73
CA ALA A 72 19.92 4.88 -5.18
C ALA A 72 19.70 3.42 -5.63
N LEU A 73 20.54 2.49 -5.20
CA LEU A 73 20.38 1.07 -5.50
C LEU A 73 19.06 0.51 -4.93
N ALA A 74 18.76 0.83 -3.68
CA ALA A 74 17.51 0.39 -3.04
C ALA A 74 16.28 0.95 -3.77
N TRP A 75 16.32 2.19 -4.22
CA TRP A 75 15.24 2.78 -5.01
C TRP A 75 15.10 2.13 -6.38
N GLY A 76 16.18 1.95 -7.11
CA GLY A 76 16.17 1.23 -8.39
C GLY A 76 15.59 -0.19 -8.25
N ALA A 77 15.93 -0.89 -7.16
CA ALA A 77 15.35 -2.20 -6.85
C ALA A 77 13.82 -2.12 -6.61
N LEU A 78 13.34 -1.11 -5.86
CA LEU A 78 11.90 -0.93 -5.63
C LEU A 78 11.15 -0.57 -6.92
N GLU A 79 11.74 0.22 -7.81
CA GLU A 79 11.15 0.53 -9.13
C GLU A 79 11.01 -0.73 -9.99
N ILE A 80 12.05 -1.57 -10.05
CA ILE A 80 12.01 -2.85 -10.77
C ILE A 80 10.92 -3.76 -10.18
N ILE A 81 10.85 -3.87 -8.86
CA ILE A 81 9.80 -4.62 -8.17
C ILE A 81 8.42 -4.03 -8.50
N GLY A 82 8.27 -2.71 -8.48
CA GLY A 82 7.04 -2.02 -8.84
C GLY A 82 6.59 -2.33 -10.27
N ILE A 83 7.50 -2.29 -11.24
CA ILE A 83 7.24 -2.67 -12.64
C ILE A 83 6.79 -4.14 -12.73
N ALA A 84 7.50 -5.04 -12.05
CA ALA A 84 7.14 -6.46 -12.04
C ALA A 84 5.76 -6.71 -11.43
N LEU A 85 5.42 -6.04 -10.33
CA LEU A 85 4.09 -6.10 -9.73
C LEU A 85 3.01 -5.52 -10.66
N GLY A 86 3.30 -4.43 -11.37
CA GLY A 86 2.42 -3.85 -12.38
C GLY A 86 2.13 -4.85 -13.52
N ALA A 87 3.15 -5.53 -14.02
CA ALA A 87 3.00 -6.57 -15.02
C ALA A 87 2.14 -7.75 -14.52
N LEU A 88 2.39 -8.21 -13.28
CA LEU A 88 1.55 -9.22 -12.63
C LEU A 88 0.11 -8.76 -12.48
N ALA A 89 -0.14 -7.52 -12.09
CA ALA A 89 -1.49 -6.96 -11.97
C ALA A 89 -2.24 -7.06 -13.30
N VAL A 90 -1.60 -6.70 -14.41
CA VAL A 90 -2.20 -6.81 -15.75
C VAL A 90 -2.50 -8.27 -16.10
N LEU A 91 -1.57 -9.20 -15.86
CA LEU A 91 -1.78 -10.62 -16.11
C LEU A 91 -2.96 -11.18 -15.30
N PHE A 92 -3.07 -10.84 -14.03
CA PHE A 92 -4.19 -11.25 -13.19
C PHE A 92 -5.51 -10.60 -13.62
N ALA A 93 -5.52 -9.35 -14.06
CA ALA A 93 -6.70 -8.67 -14.59
C ALA A 93 -7.20 -9.34 -15.88
N LEU A 94 -6.29 -9.62 -16.82
CA LEU A 94 -6.61 -10.36 -18.05
C LEU A 94 -7.12 -11.77 -17.74
N GLY A 95 -6.49 -12.46 -16.78
CA GLY A 95 -6.95 -13.75 -16.29
C GLY A 95 -8.34 -13.70 -15.64
N ALA A 96 -8.69 -12.62 -14.93
CA ALA A 96 -10.03 -12.42 -14.38
C ALA A 96 -11.07 -12.23 -15.49
N LEU A 97 -10.77 -11.39 -16.47
CA LEU A 97 -11.65 -11.16 -17.64
C LEU A 97 -11.87 -12.42 -18.45
N SER A 98 -10.83 -13.21 -18.71
CA SER A 98 -10.95 -14.46 -19.47
C SER A 98 -11.80 -15.52 -18.77
N THR A 99 -11.72 -15.59 -17.44
CA THR A 99 -12.56 -16.51 -16.64
C THR A 99 -13.99 -16.01 -16.50
N GLY A 100 -14.23 -14.70 -16.64
CA GLY A 100 -15.56 -14.09 -16.69
C GLY A 100 -16.33 -14.32 -18.01
N GLY A 101 -15.77 -15.09 -18.95
CA GLY A 101 -16.40 -15.41 -20.23
C GLY A 101 -16.02 -14.48 -21.39
N ILE A 102 -15.16 -13.51 -21.16
CA ILE A 102 -14.63 -12.64 -22.21
C ILE A 102 -13.54 -13.40 -22.97
N ARG A 103 -13.79 -13.74 -24.24
CA ARG A 103 -12.77 -14.34 -25.12
C ARG A 103 -11.71 -13.30 -25.46
N ILE A 104 -10.58 -13.33 -24.74
CA ILE A 104 -9.44 -12.46 -25.02
C ILE A 104 -8.55 -13.16 -26.04
N ARG A 105 -8.41 -12.55 -27.22
CA ARG A 105 -7.38 -12.98 -28.20
C ARG A 105 -6.01 -12.62 -27.61
N TRP A 106 -5.09 -13.58 -27.48
CA TRP A 106 -3.77 -13.38 -26.85
C TRP A 106 -3.00 -12.19 -27.41
N ARG A 107 -3.08 -11.94 -28.72
CA ARG A 107 -2.46 -10.75 -29.35
C ARG A 107 -3.08 -9.43 -28.85
N ALA A 108 -4.41 -9.40 -28.67
CA ALA A 108 -5.08 -8.24 -28.07
C ALA A 108 -4.75 -8.13 -26.57
N ALA A 109 -4.62 -9.25 -25.85
CA ALA A 109 -4.25 -9.29 -24.45
C ALA A 109 -2.86 -8.65 -24.21
N ILE A 110 -1.87 -8.99 -25.05
CA ILE A 110 -0.53 -8.40 -25.00
C ILE A 110 -0.60 -6.89 -25.30
N GLY A 111 -1.39 -6.49 -26.31
CA GLY A 111 -1.59 -5.08 -26.63
C GLY A 111 -2.22 -4.29 -25.47
N TRP A 112 -3.25 -4.84 -24.83
CA TRP A 112 -3.87 -4.24 -23.65
C TRP A 112 -2.92 -4.21 -22.44
N ALA A 113 -2.07 -5.24 -22.27
CA ALA A 113 -1.06 -5.26 -21.21
C ALA A 113 -0.02 -4.15 -21.42
N ILE A 114 0.49 -4.00 -22.63
CA ILE A 114 1.42 -2.92 -22.98
C ILE A 114 0.76 -1.55 -22.80
N LEU A 115 -0.47 -1.40 -23.26
CA LEU A 115 -1.22 -0.15 -23.09
C LEU A 115 -1.50 0.16 -21.61
N GLY A 116 -1.84 -0.86 -20.81
CA GLY A 116 -2.06 -0.72 -19.36
C GLY A 116 -0.78 -0.31 -18.63
N VAL A 117 0.36 -0.92 -18.96
CA VAL A 117 1.67 -0.53 -18.42
C VAL A 117 2.06 0.88 -18.89
N ALA A 118 1.87 1.20 -20.16
CA ALA A 118 2.13 2.54 -20.68
C ALA A 118 1.23 3.60 -20.05
N ALA A 119 -0.07 3.30 -19.84
CA ALA A 119 -0.99 4.17 -19.14
C ALA A 119 -0.62 4.35 -17.65
N LEU A 120 -0.15 3.28 -17.01
CA LEU A 120 0.37 3.33 -15.64
C LEU A 120 1.61 4.22 -15.55
N ILE A 121 2.56 4.05 -16.46
CA ILE A 121 3.75 4.88 -16.55
C ILE A 121 3.37 6.34 -16.86
N ALA A 122 2.44 6.58 -17.79
CA ALA A 122 1.96 7.91 -18.12
C ALA A 122 1.25 8.57 -16.93
N LEU A 123 0.44 7.80 -16.16
CA LEU A 123 -0.20 8.26 -14.93
C LEU A 123 0.84 8.58 -13.84
N LEU A 124 1.86 7.76 -13.70
CA LEU A 124 2.99 7.97 -12.80
C LEU A 124 3.76 9.24 -13.17
N LEU A 125 3.90 9.54 -14.45
CA LEU A 125 4.61 10.72 -14.96
C LEU A 125 3.74 11.99 -15.00
N ALA A 126 2.42 11.84 -15.17
CA ALA A 126 1.53 12.98 -15.46
C ALA A 126 0.94 13.67 -14.23
N SER A 127 0.85 13.03 -13.06
CA SER A 127 0.20 13.67 -11.91
C SER A 127 0.60 13.10 -10.54
N PRO A 128 1.55 13.75 -9.87
CA PRO A 128 1.93 13.48 -8.47
C PRO A 128 0.76 13.58 -7.50
N ILE A 129 -0.08 14.57 -7.74
CA ILE A 129 -1.24 14.86 -6.87
C ILE A 129 -2.22 13.69 -6.91
N LEU A 130 -2.48 13.10 -8.08
CA LEU A 130 -3.35 11.93 -8.20
C LEU A 130 -2.80 10.71 -7.45
N LEU A 131 -1.48 10.50 -7.47
CA LEU A 131 -0.85 9.41 -6.72
C LEU A 131 -0.93 9.63 -5.21
N THR A 132 -0.73 10.88 -4.76
CA THR A 132 -0.84 11.24 -3.34
C THR A 132 -2.23 10.97 -2.79
N LEU A 133 -3.27 11.08 -3.62
CA LEU A 133 -4.65 10.79 -3.24
C LEU A 133 -5.03 9.32 -3.48
N ALA A 134 -4.56 8.73 -4.58
CA ALA A 134 -4.94 7.36 -4.97
C ALA A 134 -4.43 6.30 -4.00
N VAL A 135 -3.21 6.44 -3.49
CA VAL A 135 -2.63 5.45 -2.58
C VAL A 135 -3.32 5.44 -1.20
N PRO A 136 -3.53 6.57 -0.50
CA PRO A 136 -4.34 6.57 0.72
C PRO A 136 -5.76 6.04 0.49
N LEU A 137 -6.39 6.41 -0.62
CA LEU A 137 -7.72 5.91 -0.98
C LEU A 137 -7.71 4.39 -1.18
N ALA A 138 -6.70 3.86 -1.89
CA ALA A 138 -6.53 2.41 -2.05
C ALA A 138 -6.31 1.71 -0.71
N VAL A 139 -5.57 2.32 0.22
CA VAL A 139 -5.40 1.81 1.60
C VAL A 139 -6.73 1.76 2.32
N VAL A 140 -7.51 2.84 2.28
CA VAL A 140 -8.86 2.87 2.89
C VAL A 140 -9.73 1.78 2.27
N PHE A 141 -9.76 1.65 0.95
CA PHE A 141 -10.48 0.59 0.25
C PHE A 141 -10.03 -0.81 0.68
N ALA A 142 -8.72 -1.03 0.80
CA ALA A 142 -8.16 -2.32 1.23
C ALA A 142 -8.57 -2.69 2.67
N LEU A 143 -8.72 -1.70 3.55
CA LEU A 143 -9.12 -1.90 4.94
C LEU A 143 -10.64 -2.08 5.10
N VAL A 144 -11.44 -1.36 4.31
CA VAL A 144 -12.91 -1.35 4.41
C VAL A 144 -13.54 -2.44 3.55
N ALA A 145 -12.87 -2.88 2.47
CA ALA A 145 -13.39 -3.91 1.58
C ALA A 145 -13.87 -5.14 2.39
N PRO A 146 -15.10 -5.63 2.14
CA PRO A 146 -15.61 -6.76 2.88
C PRO A 146 -14.65 -7.94 2.73
N PRO A 147 -14.33 -8.65 3.84
CA PRO A 147 -13.50 -9.83 3.78
C PRO A 147 -14.20 -10.81 2.84
N GLY A 148 -13.50 -11.21 1.78
CA GLY A 148 -13.98 -12.36 0.99
C GLY A 148 -13.90 -13.57 1.87
N SER A 149 -15.05 -14.10 2.33
CA SER A 149 -15.21 -15.28 3.19
C SER A 149 -14.21 -15.42 4.35
N ALA A 150 -14.73 -15.33 5.57
CA ALA A 150 -14.38 -16.05 6.78
C ALA A 150 -12.91 -16.19 7.21
N ASP A 151 -12.09 -15.12 7.11
CA ASP A 151 -10.92 -15.07 7.97
C ASP A 151 -11.44 -14.92 9.42
N PRO A 152 -11.06 -15.82 10.36
CA PRO A 152 -11.52 -15.72 11.73
C PRO A 152 -11.00 -14.43 12.38
N PRO A 153 -11.73 -13.88 13.37
CA PRO A 153 -11.23 -12.79 14.20
C PRO A 153 -9.86 -13.12 14.79
N ALA A 154 -8.98 -12.14 14.90
CA ALA A 154 -7.71 -12.30 15.58
C ALA A 154 -7.94 -12.62 17.07
N SER A 155 -7.18 -13.56 17.63
CA SER A 155 -7.21 -13.82 19.07
C SER A 155 -6.81 -12.56 19.86
N LEU A 156 -7.30 -12.43 21.08
CA LEU A 156 -6.94 -11.30 21.96
C LEU A 156 -5.44 -11.19 22.14
N GLY A 157 -4.73 -12.33 22.30
CA GLY A 157 -3.27 -12.35 22.41
C GLY A 157 -2.57 -11.80 21.17
N ALA A 158 -3.04 -12.17 19.96
CA ALA A 158 -2.49 -11.61 18.73
C ALA A 158 -2.76 -10.10 18.62
N ARG A 159 -3.95 -9.63 19.01
CA ARG A 159 -4.32 -8.22 18.99
C ARG A 159 -3.49 -7.40 19.99
N ALA A 160 -3.32 -7.93 21.21
CA ALA A 160 -2.51 -7.31 22.25
C ALA A 160 -1.01 -7.29 21.93
N LEU A 161 -0.52 -8.19 21.09
CA LEU A 161 0.85 -8.18 20.60
C LEU A 161 1.04 -7.18 19.46
N TRP A 162 0.25 -7.32 18.38
CA TRP A 162 0.48 -6.57 17.15
C TRP A 162 0.07 -5.10 17.26
N GLY A 163 -1.02 -4.76 17.94
CA GLY A 163 -1.46 -3.38 18.12
C GLY A 163 -0.38 -2.50 18.76
N PRO A 164 0.10 -2.80 19.97
CA PRO A 164 1.18 -2.06 20.60
C PRO A 164 2.51 -2.11 19.82
N THR A 165 2.86 -3.24 19.18
CA THR A 165 4.08 -3.32 18.37
C THR A 165 4.05 -2.32 17.22
N PHE A 166 2.96 -2.23 16.48
CA PHE A 166 2.81 -1.22 15.43
C PHE A 166 2.80 0.21 16.00
N ALA A 167 2.22 0.41 17.18
CA ALA A 167 2.23 1.71 17.83
C ALA A 167 3.63 2.18 18.20
N VAL A 168 4.44 1.32 18.80
CA VAL A 168 5.85 1.64 19.14
C VAL A 168 6.63 1.97 17.87
N ALA A 169 6.49 1.17 16.81
CA ALA A 169 7.15 1.43 15.53
C ALA A 169 6.68 2.75 14.90
N ALA A 170 5.38 3.06 14.96
CA ALA A 170 4.81 4.30 14.43
C ALA A 170 5.34 5.53 15.20
N LEU A 171 5.33 5.48 16.53
CA LEU A 171 5.87 6.57 17.36
C LEU A 171 7.36 6.78 17.13
N ALA A 172 8.13 5.70 16.97
CA ALA A 172 9.54 5.78 16.60
C ALA A 172 9.74 6.44 15.22
N LEU A 173 8.92 6.09 14.20
CA LEU A 173 8.98 6.74 12.89
C LEU A 173 8.62 8.22 12.96
N VAL A 174 7.62 8.60 13.76
CA VAL A 174 7.26 10.01 13.98
C VAL A 174 8.43 10.75 14.60
N ALA A 175 9.04 10.22 15.67
CA ALA A 175 10.19 10.81 16.33
C ALA A 175 11.41 10.95 15.40
N LEU A 176 11.71 9.90 14.63
CA LEU A 176 12.80 9.93 13.63
C LEU A 176 12.54 10.96 12.52
N THR A 177 11.30 11.09 12.06
CA THR A 177 10.93 12.11 11.07
C THR A 177 11.11 13.51 11.63
N ILE A 178 10.65 13.77 12.85
CA ILE A 178 10.84 15.06 13.52
C ILE A 178 12.34 15.37 13.66
N ALA A 179 13.13 14.44 14.19
CA ALA A 179 14.57 14.62 14.33
C ALA A 179 15.26 14.87 12.97
N HIS A 180 14.81 14.15 11.93
CA HIS A 180 15.32 14.36 10.57
C HIS A 180 15.04 15.79 10.09
N VAL A 181 13.78 16.22 10.09
CA VAL A 181 13.41 17.51 9.50
C VAL A 181 13.89 18.71 10.32
N THR A 182 14.00 18.58 11.66
CA THR A 182 14.39 19.68 12.54
C THR A 182 15.87 19.76 12.86
N ALA A 183 16.62 18.66 12.71
CA ALA A 183 18.03 18.65 13.09
C ALA A 183 18.94 18.09 12.01
N TRP A 184 18.73 16.83 11.60
CA TRP A 184 19.71 16.15 10.74
C TRP A 184 19.75 16.72 9.33
N ASN A 185 18.60 17.06 8.74
CA ASN A 185 18.55 17.64 7.40
C ASN A 185 19.15 19.07 7.37
N PRO A 186 18.80 20.01 8.30
CA PRO A 186 19.46 21.31 8.38
C PRO A 186 20.98 21.22 8.53
N LEU A 187 21.47 20.39 9.46
CA LEU A 187 22.91 20.21 9.67
C LEU A 187 23.65 19.62 8.45
N ALA A 188 23.01 18.69 7.75
CA ALA A 188 23.59 18.10 6.54
C ALA A 188 23.54 19.08 5.36
N ARG A 189 22.53 19.96 5.31
CA ARG A 189 22.35 20.93 4.21
C ARG A 189 23.30 22.11 4.33
N VAL A 190 23.62 22.55 5.53
CA VAL A 190 24.50 23.70 5.80
C VAL A 190 25.68 23.25 6.66
N PRO A 191 26.63 22.49 6.09
CA PRO A 191 27.77 21.98 6.85
C PRO A 191 28.64 23.14 7.38
N GLY A 192 29.15 22.99 8.60
CA GLY A 192 30.00 23.98 9.25
C GLY A 192 29.25 24.99 10.12
N LEU A 193 27.92 25.06 10.06
CA LEU A 193 27.15 25.84 11.01
C LEU A 193 26.52 24.94 12.11
N THR A 194 26.35 25.52 13.29
CA THR A 194 25.57 24.89 14.36
C THR A 194 24.08 25.00 14.05
N LEU A 195 23.28 24.12 14.64
CA LEU A 195 21.83 24.13 14.44
C LEU A 195 21.21 25.47 14.85
N ASP A 196 21.63 26.03 15.99
CA ASP A 196 21.15 27.33 16.47
C ASP A 196 21.49 28.46 15.49
N ARG A 197 22.68 28.41 14.88
CA ARG A 197 23.08 29.41 13.89
C ARG A 197 22.24 29.30 12.62
N ILE A 198 21.98 28.08 12.15
CA ILE A 198 21.12 27.85 10.97
C ILE A 198 19.73 28.44 11.21
N TYR A 199 19.11 28.13 12.36
CA TYR A 199 17.80 28.66 12.70
C TYR A 199 17.77 30.18 12.89
N SER A 200 18.79 30.74 13.53
CA SER A 200 18.89 32.20 13.68
C SER A 200 19.01 32.94 12.35
N GLU A 201 19.73 32.39 11.38
CA GLU A 201 19.86 32.96 10.04
C GLU A 201 18.51 32.89 9.28
N MET A 202 17.80 31.75 9.36
CA MET A 202 16.48 31.60 8.72
C MET A 202 15.47 32.60 9.33
N ILE A 203 15.50 32.80 10.64
CA ILE A 203 14.63 33.79 11.33
C ILE A 203 15.01 35.20 10.90
N ALA A 204 16.32 35.56 10.91
CA ALA A 204 16.80 36.87 10.50
C ALA A 204 16.46 37.18 9.03
N ALA A 205 16.47 36.17 8.15
CA ALA A 205 16.05 36.28 6.76
C ALA A 205 14.52 36.37 6.59
N GLY A 206 13.74 36.22 7.67
CA GLY A 206 12.26 36.24 7.62
C GLY A 206 11.64 35.01 6.99
N GLN A 207 12.44 33.93 6.80
CA GLN A 207 11.97 32.70 6.14
C GLN A 207 11.31 31.71 7.11
N LEU A 208 11.58 31.85 8.41
CA LEU A 208 10.96 31.04 9.44
C LEU A 208 9.92 31.83 10.22
N SER A 209 8.76 31.24 10.41
CA SER A 209 7.66 31.84 11.17
C SER A 209 7.10 30.85 12.19
N PRO A 210 6.37 31.30 13.23
CA PRO A 210 5.70 30.40 14.18
C PRO A 210 4.75 29.39 13.54
N ARG A 211 4.22 29.68 12.30
CA ARG A 211 3.37 28.75 11.56
C ARG A 211 4.13 27.52 11.06
N THR A 212 5.44 27.59 10.95
CA THR A 212 6.28 26.45 10.55
C THR A 212 6.19 25.34 11.59
N ASP A 213 6.28 25.69 12.87
CA ASP A 213 6.18 24.75 13.99
C ASP A 213 4.78 24.12 14.06
N PHE A 214 3.74 24.89 13.71
CA PHE A 214 2.38 24.39 13.68
C PHE A 214 2.20 23.21 12.69
N VAL A 215 2.82 23.26 11.52
CA VAL A 215 2.72 22.17 10.54
C VAL A 215 3.32 20.87 11.07
N ILE A 216 4.50 20.95 11.69
CA ILE A 216 5.16 19.77 12.28
C ILE A 216 4.32 19.21 13.43
N VAL A 217 3.86 20.09 14.33
CA VAL A 217 3.04 19.70 15.48
C VAL A 217 1.72 19.07 15.04
N ALA A 218 1.02 19.69 14.09
CA ALA A 218 -0.24 19.16 13.56
C ALA A 218 -0.05 17.79 12.89
N TRP A 219 1.03 17.63 12.11
CA TRP A 219 1.40 16.37 11.49
C TRP A 219 1.68 15.30 12.55
N ALA A 220 2.48 15.63 13.56
CA ALA A 220 2.82 14.70 14.65
C ALA A 220 1.56 14.29 15.44
N ILE A 221 0.73 15.26 15.85
CA ILE A 221 -0.53 14.99 16.57
C ILE A 221 -1.44 14.07 15.77
N LEU A 222 -1.62 14.31 14.47
CA LEU A 222 -2.42 13.46 13.61
C LEU A 222 -1.95 12.00 13.68
N TRP A 223 -0.65 11.75 13.52
CA TRP A 223 -0.12 10.39 13.51
C TRP A 223 -0.16 9.74 14.90
N VAL A 224 0.06 10.52 15.96
CA VAL A 224 -0.10 10.04 17.34
C VAL A 224 -1.55 9.61 17.60
N ILE A 225 -2.55 10.42 17.22
CA ILE A 225 -3.97 10.09 17.37
C ILE A 225 -4.31 8.82 16.58
N LEU A 226 -3.89 8.71 15.32
CA LEU A 226 -4.15 7.54 14.48
C LEU A 226 -3.46 6.30 15.05
N THR A 227 -2.27 6.42 15.59
CA THR A 227 -1.53 5.34 16.26
C THR A 227 -2.31 4.81 17.46
N PHE A 228 -2.76 5.67 18.36
CA PHE A 228 -3.59 5.26 19.50
C PHE A 228 -4.95 4.75 19.06
N GLY A 229 -5.52 5.27 17.96
CA GLY A 229 -6.73 4.75 17.34
C GLY A 229 -6.58 3.28 16.91
N VAL A 230 -5.45 2.90 16.31
CA VAL A 230 -5.17 1.50 15.93
C VAL A 230 -5.03 0.61 17.17
N VAL A 231 -4.35 1.08 18.23
CA VAL A 231 -4.26 0.35 19.51
C VAL A 231 -5.63 0.16 20.12
N ALA A 232 -6.42 1.22 20.24
CA ALA A 232 -7.76 1.16 20.79
C ALA A 232 -8.65 0.19 20.00
N ALA A 233 -8.62 0.28 18.67
CA ALA A 233 -9.36 -0.63 17.78
C ALA A 233 -8.93 -2.10 17.97
N SER A 234 -7.66 -2.36 18.27
CA SER A 234 -7.16 -3.72 18.50
C SER A 234 -7.57 -4.28 19.86
N LEU A 235 -7.68 -3.45 20.89
CA LEU A 235 -7.93 -3.87 22.29
C LEU A 235 -9.40 -3.81 22.68
N VAL A 236 -10.19 -2.87 22.13
CA VAL A 236 -11.62 -2.73 22.45
C VAL A 236 -12.41 -3.89 21.83
N PRO A 237 -13.12 -4.73 22.66
CA PRO A 237 -13.80 -5.92 22.16
C PRO A 237 -14.81 -5.64 21.06
N ALA A 238 -15.61 -4.56 21.19
CA ALA A 238 -16.64 -4.20 20.22
C ALA A 238 -16.11 -4.03 18.79
N ILE A 239 -14.85 -3.62 18.63
CA ILE A 239 -14.17 -3.42 17.35
C ILE A 239 -13.23 -4.60 17.07
N GLY A 240 -12.42 -4.96 18.06
CA GLY A 240 -11.37 -5.99 17.94
C GLY A 240 -11.91 -7.37 17.57
N ASP A 241 -13.11 -7.74 18.03
CA ASP A 241 -13.74 -9.01 17.70
C ASP A 241 -14.18 -9.12 16.22
N ARG A 242 -14.18 -8.00 15.49
CA ARG A 242 -14.40 -7.94 14.04
C ARG A 242 -13.11 -7.83 13.23
N LEU A 243 -11.97 -7.59 13.90
CA LEU A 243 -10.68 -7.45 13.26
C LEU A 243 -10.04 -8.82 13.03
N THR A 244 -9.82 -9.17 11.78
CA THR A 244 -8.99 -10.32 11.45
C THR A 244 -7.51 -9.97 11.63
N ALA A 245 -6.65 -10.97 11.88
CA ALA A 245 -5.20 -10.76 11.97
C ALA A 245 -4.65 -10.04 10.74
N ARG A 246 -5.17 -10.39 9.57
CA ARG A 246 -4.83 -9.79 8.29
C ARG A 246 -5.15 -8.29 8.24
N ARG A 247 -6.34 -7.87 8.69
CA ARG A 247 -6.72 -6.45 8.73
C ARG A 247 -5.87 -5.66 9.70
N LEU A 248 -5.57 -6.25 10.85
CA LEU A 248 -4.72 -5.61 11.86
C LEU A 248 -3.31 -5.37 11.30
N VAL A 249 -2.71 -6.38 10.66
CA VAL A 249 -1.38 -6.23 10.04
C VAL A 249 -1.43 -5.24 8.87
N ALA A 250 -2.46 -5.29 8.03
CA ALA A 250 -2.61 -4.33 6.93
C ALA A 250 -2.76 -2.89 7.44
N ALA A 251 -3.54 -2.67 8.52
CA ALA A 251 -3.70 -1.36 9.15
C ALA A 251 -2.38 -0.86 9.78
N GLY A 252 -1.65 -1.73 10.47
CA GLY A 252 -0.33 -1.41 11.02
C GLY A 252 0.67 -1.04 9.92
N CYS A 253 0.77 -1.83 8.87
CA CYS A 253 1.62 -1.52 7.72
C CYS A 253 1.18 -0.22 7.02
N ALA A 254 -0.13 0.02 6.88
CA ALA A 254 -0.63 1.27 6.30
C ALA A 254 -0.23 2.50 7.15
N LEU A 255 -0.36 2.39 8.47
CA LEU A 255 0.06 3.44 9.40
C LEU A 255 1.55 3.76 9.25
N LEU A 256 2.42 2.75 9.32
CA LEU A 256 3.88 2.93 9.15
C LEU A 256 4.21 3.49 7.77
N GLY A 257 3.55 2.97 6.74
CA GLY A 257 3.75 3.39 5.37
C GLY A 257 3.38 4.85 5.14
N LEU A 258 2.23 5.29 5.66
CA LEU A 258 1.78 6.67 5.53
C LEU A 258 2.65 7.64 6.32
N ILE A 259 3.07 7.29 7.55
CA ILE A 259 4.03 8.12 8.32
C ILE A 259 5.30 8.32 7.51
N GLY A 260 5.92 7.23 7.01
CA GLY A 260 7.18 7.31 6.27
C GLY A 260 7.08 8.10 4.97
N THR A 261 5.97 7.96 4.23
CA THR A 261 5.79 8.64 2.94
C THR A 261 5.31 10.08 3.06
N THR A 262 4.66 10.48 4.16
CA THR A 262 4.17 11.86 4.37
C THR A 262 5.10 12.73 5.20
N GLY A 263 6.23 12.21 5.67
CA GLY A 263 7.19 12.95 6.48
C GLY A 263 7.72 14.24 5.82
N TRP A 264 7.74 14.29 4.48
CA TRP A 264 8.10 15.49 3.73
C TRP A 264 7.15 16.67 4.00
N ILE A 265 5.88 16.43 4.33
CA ILE A 265 4.91 17.48 4.70
C ILE A 265 5.36 18.19 5.96
N ALA A 266 5.82 17.41 6.96
CA ALA A 266 6.35 17.98 8.21
C ALA A 266 7.59 18.87 7.97
N GLY A 267 8.47 18.46 7.04
CA GLY A 267 9.72 19.16 6.74
C GLY A 267 9.63 20.25 5.67
N PHE A 268 8.50 20.38 4.97
CA PHE A 268 8.39 21.22 3.77
C PHE A 268 8.78 22.69 4.04
N ASN A 269 8.22 23.30 5.07
CA ASN A 269 8.48 24.70 5.38
C ASN A 269 9.95 24.95 5.81
N ILE A 270 10.54 24.02 6.59
CA ILE A 270 11.96 24.13 6.98
C ILE A 270 12.84 23.95 5.74
N GLY A 271 12.51 23.00 4.86
CA GLY A 271 13.24 22.79 3.61
C GLY A 271 13.22 24.03 2.71
N MET A 272 12.07 24.67 2.56
CA MET A 272 11.96 25.93 1.81
C MET A 272 12.75 27.05 2.49
N ALA A 273 12.64 27.23 3.81
CA ALA A 273 13.40 28.24 4.55
C ALA A 273 14.92 28.04 4.39
N LEU A 274 15.40 26.79 4.42
CA LEU A 274 16.80 26.47 4.15
C LEU A 274 17.22 26.86 2.73
N ALA A 275 16.38 26.51 1.73
CA ALA A 275 16.64 26.82 0.34
C ALA A 275 16.76 28.32 0.10
N ASP A 276 15.80 29.08 0.62
CA ASP A 276 15.71 30.52 0.40
C ASP A 276 16.79 31.30 1.18
N THR A 277 17.14 30.85 2.41
CA THR A 277 18.15 31.53 3.25
C THR A 277 19.56 31.25 2.77
N PHE A 278 19.86 30.00 2.43
CA PHE A 278 21.24 29.58 2.11
C PHE A 278 21.48 29.33 0.61
N LEU A 279 20.50 29.68 -0.23
CA LEU A 279 20.53 29.50 -1.70
C LEU A 279 20.90 28.06 -2.09
N THR A 280 20.29 27.10 -1.40
CA THR A 280 20.52 25.66 -1.60
C THR A 280 19.28 24.97 -2.15
N SER A 281 19.35 23.66 -2.31
CA SER A 281 18.14 22.86 -2.60
C SER A 281 17.32 22.63 -1.33
N GLY A 282 15.98 22.69 -1.44
CA GLY A 282 15.06 22.32 -0.35
C GLY A 282 14.90 20.81 -0.14
N ALA A 283 15.57 19.97 -0.97
CA ALA A 283 15.52 18.52 -0.87
C ALA A 283 16.29 17.99 0.35
N ASP A 284 16.11 16.72 0.69
CA ASP A 284 16.85 16.09 1.78
C ASP A 284 18.35 15.97 1.47
N ALA A 285 19.18 16.41 2.40
CA ALA A 285 20.64 16.24 2.39
C ALA A 285 21.09 15.10 3.32
N ALA A 286 20.32 14.79 4.36
CA ALA A 286 20.61 13.69 5.26
C ALA A 286 20.00 12.37 4.73
N PRO A 287 20.72 11.23 4.78
CA PRO A 287 20.27 9.96 4.23
C PRO A 287 19.02 9.37 4.92
N VAL A 288 18.72 9.83 6.11
CA VAL A 288 17.57 9.35 6.89
C VAL A 288 16.24 9.65 6.21
N GLY A 289 16.08 10.83 5.61
CA GLY A 289 14.83 11.19 4.93
C GLY A 289 14.47 10.24 3.79
N PRO A 290 15.34 10.05 2.79
CA PRO A 290 15.15 9.04 1.76
C PRO A 290 14.92 7.62 2.30
N ALA A 291 15.65 7.21 3.33
CA ALA A 291 15.50 5.89 3.95
C ALA A 291 14.11 5.71 4.58
N LEU A 292 13.61 6.71 5.32
CA LEU A 292 12.26 6.68 5.90
C LEU A 292 11.18 6.54 4.81
N ARG A 293 11.36 7.22 3.68
CA ARG A 293 10.43 7.12 2.55
C ARG A 293 10.45 5.76 1.89
N LEU A 294 11.64 5.18 1.65
CA LEU A 294 11.76 3.82 1.13
C LEU A 294 11.06 2.81 2.02
N VAL A 295 11.30 2.88 3.33
CA VAL A 295 10.61 2.04 4.32
C VAL A 295 9.11 2.27 4.27
N GLY A 296 8.66 3.52 4.19
CA GLY A 296 7.25 3.87 4.06
C GLY A 296 6.59 3.24 2.83
N GLN A 297 7.24 3.29 1.67
CA GLN A 297 6.74 2.70 0.43
C GLN A 297 6.61 1.18 0.53
N VAL A 298 7.59 0.50 1.12
CA VAL A 298 7.53 -0.96 1.34
C VAL A 298 6.36 -1.33 2.24
N PHE A 299 6.14 -0.59 3.33
CA PHE A 299 5.00 -0.83 4.21
C PHE A 299 3.66 -0.54 3.53
N LEU A 300 3.54 0.52 2.70
CA LEU A 300 2.33 0.76 1.92
C LEU A 300 2.05 -0.36 0.94
N ALA A 301 3.06 -0.81 0.20
CA ALA A 301 2.91 -1.93 -0.72
C ALA A 301 2.49 -3.22 0.01
N ALA A 302 3.09 -3.50 1.16
CA ALA A 302 2.71 -4.63 2.02
C ALA A 302 1.26 -4.52 2.50
N ALA A 303 0.83 -3.34 2.97
CA ALA A 303 -0.54 -3.08 3.41
C ALA A 303 -1.55 -3.36 2.28
N LEU A 304 -1.26 -2.90 1.07
CA LEU A 304 -2.12 -3.06 -0.10
C LEU A 304 -2.18 -4.53 -0.56
N ILE A 305 -1.04 -5.22 -0.61
CA ILE A 305 -1.01 -6.65 -0.93
C ILE A 305 -1.81 -7.45 0.10
N ILE A 306 -1.52 -7.24 1.39
CA ILE A 306 -2.23 -7.92 2.48
C ILE A 306 -3.72 -7.56 2.46
N GLY A 307 -4.07 -6.31 2.26
CA GLY A 307 -5.45 -5.83 2.22
C GLY A 307 -6.29 -6.43 1.08
N PHE A 308 -5.76 -6.48 -0.12
CA PHE A 308 -6.47 -6.95 -1.30
C PHE A 308 -6.33 -8.46 -1.57
N ALA A 309 -5.26 -9.12 -1.09
CA ALA A 309 -5.06 -10.54 -1.35
C ALA A 309 -6.34 -11.37 -1.04
N PRO A 310 -6.73 -12.34 -1.85
CA PRO A 310 -7.88 -13.17 -1.56
C PRO A 310 -7.66 -14.02 -0.31
N SER A 311 -8.67 -14.16 0.54
CA SER A 311 -8.64 -15.07 1.68
C SER A 311 -8.46 -16.51 1.20
N ARG A 312 -7.74 -17.33 1.96
CA ARG A 312 -7.68 -18.77 1.69
C ARG A 312 -9.09 -19.32 1.83
N ALA A 313 -9.62 -19.93 0.76
CA ALA A 313 -10.86 -20.69 0.89
C ALA A 313 -10.60 -21.76 1.95
N THR A 314 -11.34 -21.72 3.04
CA THR A 314 -11.44 -22.88 3.92
C THR A 314 -11.89 -24.02 3.01
N ALA A 315 -11.04 -25.02 2.83
CA ALA A 315 -11.46 -26.24 2.14
C ALA A 315 -12.73 -26.70 2.86
N THR A 316 -13.86 -26.61 2.17
CA THR A 316 -15.13 -27.12 2.69
C THR A 316 -14.84 -28.58 3.01
N ARG A 317 -14.78 -28.90 4.31
CA ARG A 317 -14.72 -30.28 4.77
C ARG A 317 -15.86 -30.99 4.05
N PRO A 318 -15.58 -32.05 3.26
CA PRO A 318 -16.66 -32.79 2.65
C PRO A 318 -17.64 -33.17 3.75
N ALA A 319 -18.91 -32.89 3.53
CA ALA A 319 -19.96 -33.29 4.47
C ALA A 319 -19.77 -34.78 4.77
N PRO A 320 -19.83 -35.22 6.03
CA PRO A 320 -19.76 -36.63 6.36
C PRO A 320 -20.87 -37.32 5.56
N VAL A 321 -20.50 -38.25 4.70
CA VAL A 321 -21.44 -39.12 4.00
C VAL A 321 -22.02 -40.01 5.10
N GLY A 322 -23.26 -39.68 5.52
CA GLY A 322 -24.05 -40.49 6.44
C GLY A 322 -24.71 -41.65 5.73
#